data_461174ecaecdb2cae3c099bc7055af2b
#
_entry.id   461174ecaecdb2cae3c099bc7055af2b
#
_cell.length_a   1.000
_cell.length_b   1.000
_cell.length_c   1.000
_cell.angle_alpha   90.00
_cell.angle_beta   90.00
_cell.angle_gamma   90.00
#
_symmetry.space_group_name_H-M   'P 1'
#
loop_
_entity.id
_entity.type
_entity.pdbx_description
1 polymer ?
#
loop_
_entity_poly.entity_id
_entity_poly.type
_entity_poly.pdbx_seq_one_letter_code
_entity_poly.pdbx_strand_id
1 'polypeptide(L)'
;MVQLKGTHKAGCWQAGIGMLELPEECRPMPDYAEPAVQKSLNRRSFLGYSALATAAALVPGRAQAAGVSKRPERVLSFFHTHTGERLKTAYCCDGAYRPEALTQLNHLLRDFRVNQEHPIDPRLFDLLHELNGTLETDQPYHIISGYRSPATNAMLRERGGDHTGVASKSLHMVGQAIDIRVPGVKLDQLREAAASLKLGGVGFYPSSNFVHVDVGRVRYW
;
A
#
# COMPACT_ATOMS: atom_id res chain seq x y z
N MET A 1 33.21 -51.15 -25.96
CA MET A 1 33.04 -51.84 -24.69
C MET A 1 33.75 -51.03 -23.62
N VAL A 2 33.06 -50.14 -22.91
CA VAL A 2 33.31 -49.68 -21.56
C VAL A 2 32.08 -48.91 -21.11
N GLN A 3 31.34 -49.49 -20.18
CA GLN A 3 30.23 -48.82 -19.43
C GLN A 3 30.83 -47.99 -18.33
N LEU A 4 30.31 -46.75 -18.15
CA LEU A 4 30.41 -46.03 -16.90
C LEU A 4 29.02 -45.64 -16.46
N LYS A 5 28.55 -46.35 -15.41
CA LYS A 5 27.38 -46.00 -14.60
C LYS A 5 27.75 -44.80 -13.71
N GLY A 6 27.05 -43.69 -13.88
CA GLY A 6 27.08 -42.55 -12.96
C GLY A 6 25.74 -42.43 -12.26
N THR A 7 25.68 -42.86 -11.00
CA THR A 7 24.54 -42.68 -10.09
C THR A 7 24.48 -41.23 -9.61
N HIS A 8 23.48 -40.45 -10.06
CA HIS A 8 23.17 -39.16 -9.48
C HIS A 8 22.29 -39.34 -8.23
N LYS A 9 22.88 -39.10 -7.07
CA LYS A 9 22.15 -38.89 -5.81
C LYS A 9 21.35 -37.60 -5.90
N ALA A 10 20.03 -37.71 -5.72
CA ALA A 10 19.14 -36.58 -5.51
C ALA A 10 19.47 -35.91 -4.17
N GLY A 11 20.09 -34.76 -4.19
CA GLY A 11 20.28 -33.89 -3.04
C GLY A 11 18.99 -33.13 -2.77
N CYS A 12 18.34 -33.48 -1.67
CA CYS A 12 17.19 -32.78 -1.11
C CYS A 12 17.66 -31.42 -0.57
N TRP A 13 17.38 -30.32 -1.31
CA TRP A 13 17.52 -28.96 -0.77
C TRP A 13 16.25 -28.59 -0.03
N GLN A 14 16.24 -28.84 1.28
CA GLN A 14 15.32 -28.15 2.17
C GLN A 14 15.80 -26.71 2.32
N ALA A 15 15.29 -25.82 1.48
CA ALA A 15 15.36 -24.40 1.72
C ALA A 15 14.40 -24.06 2.87
N GLY A 16 14.95 -23.83 4.07
CA GLY A 16 14.20 -23.28 5.19
C GLY A 16 13.65 -21.91 4.81
N ILE A 17 12.34 -21.85 4.64
CA ILE A 17 11.63 -20.57 4.58
C ILE A 17 11.65 -20.04 6.01
N GLY A 18 12.60 -19.14 6.30
CA GLY A 18 12.56 -18.32 7.49
C GLY A 18 11.29 -17.47 7.44
N MET A 19 10.31 -17.86 8.24
CA MET A 19 9.20 -17.00 8.58
C MET A 19 9.80 -15.80 9.32
N LEU A 20 9.87 -14.63 8.64
CA LEU A 20 10.13 -13.36 9.30
C LEU A 20 8.93 -13.09 10.21
N GLU A 21 9.13 -13.33 11.51
CA GLU A 21 8.17 -12.95 12.55
C GLU A 21 7.96 -11.43 12.47
N LEU A 22 6.70 -11.03 12.47
CA LEU A 22 6.28 -9.63 12.51
C LEU A 22 6.79 -9.04 13.84
N PRO A 23 7.40 -7.85 13.85
CA PRO A 23 7.87 -7.24 15.09
C PRO A 23 6.71 -6.94 16.04
N GLU A 24 6.88 -7.33 17.29
CA GLU A 24 5.88 -7.47 18.34
C GLU A 24 5.43 -6.17 19.02
N GLU A 25 5.73 -4.96 18.52
CA GLU A 25 5.29 -3.73 19.18
C GLU A 25 4.85 -2.62 18.23
N CYS A 26 3.52 -2.51 18.02
CA CYS A 26 2.88 -1.25 17.66
C CYS A 26 2.78 -0.38 18.93
N ARG A 27 3.76 0.48 19.22
CA ARG A 27 3.62 1.48 20.26
C ARG A 27 2.81 2.67 19.73
N PRO A 28 1.76 3.12 20.44
CA PRO A 28 1.03 4.32 20.04
C PRO A 28 1.93 5.55 20.19
N MET A 29 1.96 6.39 19.16
CA MET A 29 2.54 7.73 19.24
C MET A 29 1.72 8.62 20.16
N PRO A 30 2.32 9.60 20.89
CA PRO A 30 1.58 10.47 21.79
C PRO A 30 0.58 11.34 21.03
N ASP A 31 -0.62 11.47 21.60
CA ASP A 31 -1.73 12.27 21.10
C ASP A 31 -1.31 13.73 20.85
N TYR A 32 -1.37 14.17 19.61
CA TYR A 32 -1.48 15.59 19.29
C TYR A 32 -2.93 16.00 19.49
N ALA A 33 -3.22 16.61 20.65
CA ALA A 33 -4.52 17.15 20.94
C ALA A 33 -4.85 18.30 19.98
N GLU A 34 -5.91 18.15 19.21
CA GLU A 34 -6.55 19.26 18.51
C GLU A 34 -7.16 20.24 19.52
N PRO A 35 -7.09 21.56 19.29
CA PRO A 35 -7.67 22.53 20.22
C PRO A 35 -9.20 22.41 20.20
N ALA A 36 -9.76 22.11 21.37
CA ALA A 36 -11.19 22.02 21.59
C ALA A 36 -11.85 23.38 21.30
N VAL A 37 -12.82 23.40 20.40
CA VAL A 37 -13.74 24.52 20.21
C VAL A 37 -14.65 24.63 21.41
N GLN A 38 -14.36 25.57 22.29
CA GLN A 38 -15.22 25.94 23.43
C GLN A 38 -16.53 26.57 22.92
N LYS A 39 -17.63 25.83 22.97
CA LYS A 39 -18.97 26.40 22.85
C LYS A 39 -19.30 27.12 24.18
N SER A 40 -19.40 28.45 24.15
CA SER A 40 -19.85 29.25 25.23
C SER A 40 -21.30 28.91 25.65
N LEU A 41 -21.47 28.38 26.85
CA LEU A 41 -22.79 28.14 27.44
C LEU A 41 -23.36 29.45 27.92
N ASN A 42 -24.52 29.83 27.38
CA ASN A 42 -25.25 31.06 27.71
C ASN A 42 -25.86 30.96 29.12
N ARG A 43 -25.68 32.01 29.93
CA ARG A 43 -26.04 32.06 31.37
C ARG A 43 -27.54 31.92 31.67
N ARG A 44 -28.43 31.83 30.67
CA ARG A 44 -29.89 31.72 30.84
C ARG A 44 -30.42 30.30 30.93
N SER A 45 -29.59 29.26 30.65
CA SER A 45 -30.00 27.84 30.72
C SER A 45 -29.70 27.18 32.07
N PHE A 46 -29.14 27.91 33.05
CA PHE A 46 -28.68 27.34 34.33
C PHE A 46 -29.73 27.27 35.42
N LEU A 47 -30.93 27.87 35.26
CA LEU A 47 -31.94 28.00 36.33
C LEU A 47 -33.14 27.05 36.18
N GLY A 48 -33.12 26.05 35.34
CA GLY A 48 -34.24 25.16 35.06
C GLY A 48 -34.20 23.73 35.63
N TYR A 49 -33.08 23.27 36.21
CA TYR A 49 -32.94 21.86 36.64
C TYR A 49 -32.41 21.66 38.06
N SER A 50 -32.99 22.37 39.00
CA SER A 50 -32.71 22.13 40.43
C SER A 50 -33.96 21.64 41.19
N ALA A 51 -34.51 20.49 40.78
CA ALA A 51 -35.41 19.69 41.63
C ALA A 51 -35.62 18.32 40.96
N LEU A 52 -34.76 17.36 41.18
CA LEU A 52 -34.95 15.91 41.34
C LEU A 52 -33.58 15.21 41.38
N ALA A 53 -32.86 15.41 42.43
CA ALA A 53 -31.61 14.69 42.67
C ALA A 53 -31.66 14.09 44.08
N THR A 54 -32.33 12.94 44.24
CA THR A 54 -32.03 12.01 45.33
C THR A 54 -32.53 10.64 44.97
N ALA A 55 -31.60 9.67 44.97
CA ALA A 55 -31.74 8.23 44.92
C ALA A 55 -31.27 7.55 43.61
N ALA A 56 -29.99 7.64 43.33
CA ALA A 56 -29.30 6.59 42.57
C ALA A 56 -27.82 6.56 42.94
N ALA A 57 -27.55 6.37 44.23
CA ALA A 57 -26.21 6.07 44.73
C ALA A 57 -26.03 4.55 44.73
N LEU A 58 -24.83 4.11 44.28
CA LEU A 58 -24.27 2.78 44.50
C LEU A 58 -24.73 1.66 43.54
N VAL A 59 -24.61 1.87 42.24
CA VAL A 59 -24.18 0.80 41.33
C VAL A 59 -22.71 1.08 41.02
N PRO A 60 -21.74 0.21 41.37
CA PRO A 60 -20.40 0.38 40.87
C PRO A 60 -20.48 0.18 39.34
N GLY A 61 -20.59 1.31 38.65
CA GLY A 61 -20.51 1.32 37.20
C GLY A 61 -19.19 0.68 36.81
N ARG A 62 -19.23 -0.54 36.32
CA ARG A 62 -18.17 -1.04 35.50
C ARG A 62 -18.02 -0.01 34.37
N ALA A 63 -17.04 0.87 34.50
CA ALA A 63 -16.52 1.60 33.36
C ALA A 63 -16.07 0.52 32.39
N GLN A 64 -16.94 0.18 31.46
CA GLN A 64 -16.52 -0.54 30.25
C GLN A 64 -15.59 0.47 29.61
N ALA A 65 -14.27 0.23 29.77
CA ALA A 65 -13.28 0.83 28.90
C ALA A 65 -13.80 0.54 27.48
N ALA A 66 -14.26 1.58 26.79
CA ALA A 66 -14.63 1.48 25.40
C ALA A 66 -13.38 0.91 24.72
N GLY A 67 -13.44 -0.38 24.39
CA GLY A 67 -12.34 -1.06 23.73
C GLY A 67 -12.03 -0.22 22.50
N VAL A 68 -10.86 0.39 22.47
CA VAL A 68 -10.37 1.07 21.28
C VAL A 68 -10.39 0.00 20.19
N SER A 69 -11.37 0.10 19.29
CA SER A 69 -11.48 -0.80 18.15
C SER A 69 -10.22 -0.57 17.33
N LYS A 70 -9.23 -1.46 17.48
CA LYS A 70 -8.02 -1.44 16.66
C LYS A 70 -8.46 -1.50 15.20
N ARG A 71 -8.09 -0.48 14.44
CA ARG A 71 -8.30 -0.54 12.99
C ARG A 71 -7.41 -1.66 12.44
N PRO A 72 -7.91 -2.48 11.51
CA PRO A 72 -7.12 -3.58 10.97
C PRO A 72 -5.85 -3.04 10.30
N GLU A 73 -4.77 -3.78 10.42
CA GLU A 73 -3.52 -3.49 9.71
C GLU A 73 -3.74 -3.55 8.20
N ARG A 74 -3.14 -2.60 7.47
CA ARG A 74 -3.12 -2.62 6.02
C ARG A 74 -1.82 -3.23 5.55
N VAL A 75 -1.92 -4.43 5.00
CA VAL A 75 -0.78 -5.23 4.52
C VAL A 75 -0.77 -5.25 3.00
N LEU A 76 0.41 -5.11 2.41
CA LEU A 76 0.63 -5.29 0.97
C LEU A 76 1.73 -6.32 0.73
N SER A 77 1.59 -7.07 -0.38
CA SER A 77 2.55 -8.05 -0.83
C SER A 77 2.97 -7.74 -2.27
N PHE A 78 4.29 -7.77 -2.52
CA PHE A 78 4.89 -7.40 -3.80
C PHE A 78 5.93 -8.41 -4.27
N PHE A 79 6.07 -8.50 -5.59
CA PHE A 79 7.16 -9.15 -6.28
C PHE A 79 7.66 -8.25 -7.42
N HIS A 80 8.91 -7.83 -7.36
CA HIS A 80 9.49 -6.99 -8.41
C HIS A 80 10.01 -7.86 -9.56
N THR A 81 9.41 -7.74 -10.74
CA THR A 81 9.66 -8.67 -11.86
C THR A 81 11.06 -8.56 -12.48
N HIS A 82 11.74 -7.42 -12.30
CA HIS A 82 13.08 -7.21 -12.85
C HIS A 82 14.21 -7.52 -11.86
N THR A 83 13.99 -7.28 -10.55
CA THR A 83 15.03 -7.52 -9.53
C THR A 83 14.85 -8.85 -8.82
N GLY A 84 13.65 -9.46 -8.89
CA GLY A 84 13.30 -10.68 -8.17
C GLY A 84 13.00 -10.47 -6.68
N GLU A 85 13.08 -9.24 -6.20
CA GLU A 85 12.83 -8.89 -4.80
C GLU A 85 11.37 -9.11 -4.41
N ARG A 86 11.16 -9.54 -3.16
CA ARG A 86 9.83 -9.76 -2.59
C ARG A 86 9.71 -8.98 -1.29
N LEU A 87 8.54 -8.42 -1.05
CA LEU A 87 8.25 -7.74 0.20
C LEU A 87 6.78 -7.98 0.58
N LYS A 88 6.55 -8.39 1.82
CA LYS A 88 5.22 -8.35 2.45
C LYS A 88 5.35 -7.52 3.71
N THR A 89 4.61 -6.44 3.83
CA THR A 89 4.74 -5.52 4.95
C THR A 89 3.40 -4.88 5.32
N ALA A 90 3.20 -4.66 6.63
CA ALA A 90 2.12 -3.85 7.15
C ALA A 90 2.57 -2.38 7.11
N TYR A 91 2.09 -1.62 6.14
CA TYR A 91 2.49 -0.23 5.95
C TYR A 91 1.67 0.77 6.76
N CYS A 92 0.51 0.35 7.27
CA CYS A 92 -0.38 1.17 8.10
C CYS A 92 -0.95 0.31 9.23
N CYS A 93 -0.88 0.83 10.48
CA CYS A 93 -1.39 0.19 11.68
C CYS A 93 -2.18 1.22 12.49
N ASP A 94 -3.38 0.88 12.93
CA ASP A 94 -4.28 1.77 13.69
C ASP A 94 -4.55 3.13 13.01
N GLY A 95 -4.42 3.18 11.67
CA GLY A 95 -4.61 4.39 10.86
C GLY A 95 -3.36 5.26 10.69
N ALA A 96 -2.21 4.86 11.26
CA ALA A 96 -0.93 5.54 11.08
C ALA A 96 0.00 4.77 10.14
N TYR A 97 0.67 5.48 9.24
CA TYR A 97 1.69 4.89 8.38
C TYR A 97 2.94 4.54 9.19
N ARG A 98 3.58 3.42 8.85
CA ARG A 98 4.80 2.95 9.49
C ARG A 98 6.03 3.41 8.70
N PRO A 99 6.87 4.30 9.26
CA PRO A 99 8.02 4.86 8.54
C PRO A 99 8.99 3.79 8.02
N GLU A 100 9.24 2.74 8.80
CA GLU A 100 10.12 1.64 8.43
C GLU A 100 9.58 0.85 7.22
N ALA A 101 8.26 0.61 7.21
CA ALA A 101 7.59 -0.06 6.09
C ALA A 101 7.63 0.82 4.82
N LEU A 102 7.40 2.15 4.97
CA LEU A 102 7.51 3.07 3.85
C LEU A 102 8.94 3.12 3.29
N THR A 103 9.96 3.07 4.15
CA THR A 103 11.37 2.99 3.70
C THR A 103 11.63 1.71 2.89
N GLN A 104 11.17 0.55 3.35
CA GLN A 104 11.28 -0.70 2.60
C GLN A 104 10.55 -0.65 1.26
N LEU A 105 9.37 -0.03 1.23
CA LEU A 105 8.59 0.15 0.00
C LEU A 105 9.26 1.11 -0.98
N ASN A 106 9.84 2.22 -0.50
CA ASN A 106 10.61 3.15 -1.34
C ASN A 106 11.82 2.44 -1.97
N HIS A 107 12.53 1.62 -1.20
CA HIS A 107 13.64 0.80 -1.71
C HIS A 107 13.17 -0.18 -2.78
N LEU A 108 12.11 -0.95 -2.51
CA LEU A 108 11.55 -1.93 -3.46
C LEU A 108 11.11 -1.26 -4.78
N LEU A 109 10.48 -0.10 -4.68
CA LEU A 109 9.91 0.64 -5.82
C LEU A 109 10.89 1.63 -6.48
N ARG A 110 12.18 1.58 -6.12
CA ARG A 110 13.22 2.43 -6.71
C ARG A 110 13.36 2.25 -8.22
N ASP A 111 13.96 3.21 -8.86
CA ASP A 111 14.42 3.02 -10.24
C ASP A 111 15.58 2.01 -10.28
N PHE A 112 15.25 0.76 -10.56
CA PHE A 112 16.21 -0.35 -10.53
C PHE A 112 17.31 -0.23 -11.60
N ARG A 113 17.10 0.58 -12.65
CA ARG A 113 18.07 0.75 -13.75
C ARG A 113 19.28 1.57 -13.33
N VAL A 114 19.04 2.55 -12.44
CA VAL A 114 20.06 3.45 -11.92
C VAL A 114 20.21 3.34 -10.40
N ASN A 115 19.50 2.38 -9.78
CA ASN A 115 19.47 2.13 -8.34
C ASN A 115 19.18 3.39 -7.52
N GLN A 116 18.21 4.20 -8.00
CA GLN A 116 17.84 5.46 -7.36
C GLN A 116 16.52 5.32 -6.63
N GLU A 117 16.52 5.62 -5.33
CA GLU A 117 15.33 5.69 -4.49
C GLU A 117 14.66 7.06 -4.57
N HIS A 118 13.35 7.06 -4.35
CA HIS A 118 12.54 8.27 -4.21
C HIS A 118 11.37 7.97 -3.27
N PRO A 119 10.95 8.91 -2.42
CA PRO A 119 9.74 8.74 -1.61
C PRO A 119 8.52 8.46 -2.49
N ILE A 120 7.81 7.40 -2.18
CA ILE A 120 6.54 7.05 -2.82
C ILE A 120 5.40 7.67 -2.00
N ASP A 121 4.45 8.27 -2.68
CA ASP A 121 3.25 8.84 -2.06
C ASP A 121 2.46 7.74 -1.34
N PRO A 122 2.26 7.80 -0.02
CA PRO A 122 1.57 6.75 0.74
C PRO A 122 0.15 6.46 0.25
N ARG A 123 -0.52 7.44 -0.37
CA ARG A 123 -1.85 7.26 -0.99
C ARG A 123 -1.83 6.20 -2.10
N LEU A 124 -0.67 5.97 -2.74
CA LEU A 124 -0.53 4.90 -3.73
C LEU A 124 -0.67 3.52 -3.08
N PHE A 125 -0.16 3.35 -1.86
CA PHE A 125 -0.33 2.11 -1.11
C PHE A 125 -1.78 1.93 -0.63
N ASP A 126 -2.47 3.01 -0.26
CA ASP A 126 -3.89 2.97 0.07
C ASP A 126 -4.73 2.55 -1.14
N LEU A 127 -4.46 3.12 -2.32
CA LEU A 127 -5.09 2.71 -3.58
C LEU A 127 -4.89 1.21 -3.84
N LEU A 128 -3.67 0.70 -3.68
CA LEU A 128 -3.37 -0.72 -3.88
C LEU A 128 -4.06 -1.62 -2.84
N HIS A 129 -4.19 -1.15 -1.60
CA HIS A 129 -4.92 -1.88 -0.56
C HIS A 129 -6.41 -2.01 -0.90
N GLU A 130 -7.06 -0.92 -1.29
CA GLU A 130 -8.46 -0.93 -1.74
C GLU A 130 -8.65 -1.80 -3.00
N LEU A 131 -7.67 -1.79 -3.90
CA LEU A 131 -7.68 -2.61 -5.10
C LEU A 131 -7.60 -4.12 -4.77
N ASN A 132 -6.81 -4.53 -3.78
CA ASN A 132 -6.81 -5.91 -3.28
C ASN A 132 -8.18 -6.33 -2.75
N GLY A 133 -8.84 -5.45 -1.98
CA GLY A 133 -10.19 -5.69 -1.48
C GLY A 133 -11.21 -5.85 -2.61
N THR A 134 -11.11 -5.03 -3.66
CA THR A 134 -11.99 -5.10 -4.83
C THR A 134 -11.78 -6.36 -5.66
N LEU A 135 -10.52 -6.84 -5.75
CA LEU A 135 -10.15 -8.05 -6.50
C LEU A 135 -10.35 -9.33 -5.69
N GLU A 136 -10.63 -9.21 -4.39
CA GLU A 136 -10.75 -10.35 -3.46
C GLU A 136 -9.55 -11.31 -3.57
N THR A 137 -8.32 -10.77 -3.62
CA THR A 137 -7.09 -11.55 -3.84
C THR A 137 -6.02 -11.24 -2.81
N ASP A 138 -5.29 -12.27 -2.37
CA ASP A 138 -4.10 -12.17 -1.53
C ASP A 138 -2.80 -12.31 -2.35
N GLN A 139 -2.90 -12.37 -3.68
CA GLN A 139 -1.74 -12.53 -4.53
C GLN A 139 -0.85 -11.28 -4.50
N PRO A 140 0.49 -11.44 -4.56
CA PRO A 140 1.38 -10.30 -4.59
C PRO A 140 1.21 -9.48 -5.88
N TYR A 141 1.26 -8.17 -5.77
CA TYR A 141 1.42 -7.32 -6.94
C TYR A 141 2.77 -7.60 -7.62
N HIS A 142 2.75 -7.96 -8.88
CA HIS A 142 3.93 -8.02 -9.71
C HIS A 142 4.26 -6.63 -10.24
N ILE A 143 5.35 -6.05 -9.75
CA ILE A 143 5.80 -4.70 -10.12
C ILE A 143 6.54 -4.77 -11.46
N ILE A 144 6.08 -3.99 -12.43
CA ILE A 144 6.75 -3.77 -13.72
C ILE A 144 7.60 -2.49 -13.65
N SER A 145 7.08 -1.43 -13.02
CA SER A 145 7.79 -0.17 -12.82
C SER A 145 7.21 0.57 -11.62
N GLY A 146 8.06 1.02 -10.71
CA GLY A 146 7.74 1.94 -9.62
C GLY A 146 8.21 3.36 -9.95
N TYR A 147 9.07 3.94 -9.08
CA TYR A 147 9.72 5.21 -9.35
C TYR A 147 10.59 5.12 -10.62
N ARG A 148 10.59 6.19 -11.35
CA ARG A 148 11.37 6.33 -12.59
C ARG A 148 12.10 7.66 -12.56
N SER A 149 13.43 7.64 -12.53
CA SER A 149 14.24 8.86 -12.57
C SER A 149 13.99 9.65 -13.87
N PRO A 150 14.19 10.96 -13.87
CA PRO A 150 14.09 11.77 -15.08
C PRO A 150 14.95 11.25 -16.22
N ALA A 151 16.16 10.75 -15.92
CA ALA A 151 17.06 10.17 -16.90
C ALA A 151 16.48 8.88 -17.53
N THR A 152 15.98 7.97 -16.69
CA THR A 152 15.30 6.76 -17.17
C THR A 152 14.05 7.09 -17.99
N ASN A 153 13.26 8.08 -17.55
CA ASN A 153 12.08 8.49 -18.29
C ASN A 153 12.42 9.07 -19.67
N ALA A 154 13.49 9.88 -19.78
CA ALA A 154 14.00 10.40 -21.05
C ALA A 154 14.46 9.26 -21.96
N MET A 155 15.31 8.35 -21.46
CA MET A 155 15.79 7.19 -22.18
C MET A 155 14.65 6.31 -22.74
N LEU A 156 13.59 6.07 -21.94
CA LEU A 156 12.44 5.27 -22.38
C LEU A 156 11.63 5.96 -23.47
N ARG A 157 11.53 7.29 -23.43
CA ARG A 157 10.89 8.07 -24.49
C ARG A 157 11.67 8.01 -25.80
N GLU A 158 13.00 8.17 -25.74
CA GLU A 158 13.87 8.08 -26.90
C GLU A 158 13.81 6.70 -27.58
N ARG A 159 13.85 5.62 -26.77
CA ARG A 159 13.81 4.23 -27.29
C ARG A 159 12.51 3.88 -28.00
N GLY A 160 11.40 4.42 -27.61
CA GLY A 160 10.10 4.07 -28.15
C GLY A 160 9.60 5.02 -29.25
N GLY A 161 10.33 6.10 -29.58
CA GLY A 161 9.95 7.07 -30.59
C GLY A 161 8.61 7.75 -30.27
N ASP A 162 7.86 8.16 -31.29
CA ASP A 162 6.62 8.94 -31.16
C ASP A 162 5.45 8.16 -30.51
N HIS A 163 5.57 6.85 -30.35
CA HIS A 163 4.49 5.97 -29.87
C HIS A 163 4.80 5.26 -28.54
N THR A 164 5.71 5.80 -27.71
CA THR A 164 6.14 5.12 -26.47
C THR A 164 5.07 4.99 -25.40
N GLY A 165 4.02 5.82 -25.42
CA GLY A 165 3.10 5.96 -24.29
C GLY A 165 3.75 6.56 -23.02
N VAL A 166 5.05 6.92 -23.04
CA VAL A 166 5.78 7.49 -21.91
C VAL A 166 5.60 9.01 -21.89
N ALA A 167 4.83 9.51 -20.92
CA ALA A 167 4.60 10.94 -20.75
C ALA A 167 5.87 11.71 -20.36
N SER A 168 6.02 12.96 -20.86
CA SER A 168 7.12 13.85 -20.45
C SER A 168 7.03 14.27 -18.98
N LYS A 169 5.81 14.42 -18.45
CA LYS A 169 5.51 14.70 -17.04
C LYS A 169 4.87 13.47 -16.40
N SER A 170 5.61 12.37 -16.35
CA SER A 170 5.13 11.10 -15.82
C SER A 170 5.05 11.16 -14.29
N LEU A 171 3.95 10.67 -13.71
CA LEU A 171 3.77 10.55 -12.27
C LEU A 171 4.71 9.52 -11.62
N HIS A 172 5.31 8.62 -12.39
CA HIS A 172 6.40 7.77 -11.92
C HIS A 172 7.61 8.58 -11.45
N MET A 173 7.90 9.75 -12.06
CA MET A 173 9.04 10.58 -11.69
C MET A 173 8.88 11.30 -10.35
N VAL A 174 7.69 11.30 -9.79
CA VAL A 174 7.39 11.93 -8.50
C VAL A 174 6.83 10.93 -7.48
N GLY A 175 7.02 9.63 -7.72
CA GLY A 175 6.60 8.57 -6.79
C GLY A 175 5.08 8.42 -6.63
N GLN A 176 4.29 8.82 -7.60
CA GLN A 176 2.83 8.81 -7.54
C GLN A 176 2.16 7.79 -8.46
N ALA A 177 2.94 6.91 -9.10
CA ALA A 177 2.43 5.92 -10.03
C ALA A 177 3.19 4.60 -9.94
N ILE A 178 2.50 3.51 -10.33
CA ILE A 178 3.05 2.17 -10.41
C ILE A 178 2.43 1.43 -11.59
N ASP A 179 3.25 0.62 -12.27
CA ASP A 179 2.82 -0.31 -13.32
C ASP A 179 2.81 -1.72 -12.73
N ILE A 180 1.65 -2.38 -12.75
CA ILE A 180 1.41 -3.65 -12.06
C ILE A 180 0.66 -4.67 -12.90
N ARG A 181 0.80 -5.93 -12.51
CA ARG A 181 -0.12 -7.02 -12.80
C ARG A 181 -0.31 -7.89 -11.57
N VAL A 182 -1.35 -8.72 -11.54
CA VAL A 182 -1.64 -9.64 -10.43
C VAL A 182 -1.73 -11.07 -10.99
N PRO A 183 -0.96 -12.04 -10.46
CA PRO A 183 -1.07 -13.44 -10.89
C PRO A 183 -2.49 -13.96 -10.72
N GLY A 184 -2.99 -14.67 -11.75
CA GLY A 184 -4.33 -15.24 -11.71
C GLY A 184 -5.48 -14.27 -11.99
N VAL A 185 -5.24 -12.96 -12.03
CA VAL A 185 -6.22 -11.92 -12.39
C VAL A 185 -6.01 -11.51 -13.84
N LYS A 186 -7.08 -11.52 -14.64
CA LYS A 186 -7.02 -11.02 -16.02
C LYS A 186 -6.76 -9.52 -16.03
N LEU A 187 -6.02 -9.05 -17.03
CA LEU A 187 -5.59 -7.65 -17.08
C LEU A 187 -6.76 -6.67 -17.24
N ASP A 188 -7.80 -7.06 -17.97
CA ASP A 188 -9.04 -6.30 -18.08
C ASP A 188 -9.80 -6.19 -16.76
N GLN A 189 -9.86 -7.28 -15.97
CA GLN A 189 -10.46 -7.27 -14.63
C GLN A 189 -9.67 -6.36 -13.68
N LEU A 190 -8.32 -6.41 -13.73
CA LEU A 190 -7.47 -5.51 -12.94
C LEU A 190 -7.73 -4.04 -13.30
N ARG A 191 -7.82 -3.72 -14.60
CA ARG A 191 -8.16 -2.38 -15.09
C ARG A 191 -9.54 -1.92 -14.59
N GLU A 192 -10.57 -2.78 -14.73
CA GLU A 192 -11.94 -2.44 -14.33
C GLU A 192 -12.04 -2.23 -12.82
N ALA A 193 -11.41 -3.09 -12.01
CA ALA A 193 -11.33 -2.92 -10.57
C ALA A 193 -10.64 -1.60 -10.19
N ALA A 194 -9.48 -1.29 -10.77
CA ALA A 194 -8.79 -0.03 -10.51
C ALA A 194 -9.61 1.19 -10.93
N ALA A 195 -10.28 1.13 -12.07
CA ALA A 195 -11.13 2.22 -12.57
C ALA A 195 -12.38 2.46 -11.70
N SER A 196 -12.96 1.39 -11.14
CA SER A 196 -14.14 1.48 -10.26
C SER A 196 -13.88 2.25 -8.97
N LEU A 197 -12.64 2.23 -8.48
CA LEU A 197 -12.22 2.94 -7.25
C LEU A 197 -12.26 4.47 -7.42
N LYS A 198 -12.04 4.99 -8.62
CA LYS A 198 -12.01 6.44 -8.92
C LYS A 198 -11.01 7.22 -8.07
N LEU A 199 -9.90 6.58 -7.65
CA LEU A 199 -8.88 7.17 -6.78
C LEU A 199 -7.74 7.83 -7.55
N GLY A 200 -7.66 7.65 -8.89
CA GLY A 200 -6.61 8.24 -9.71
C GLY A 200 -6.68 7.85 -11.17
N GLY A 201 -5.57 7.95 -11.88
CA GLY A 201 -5.47 7.56 -13.28
C GLY A 201 -5.27 6.05 -13.44
N VAL A 202 -5.86 5.48 -14.49
CA VAL A 202 -5.72 4.06 -14.87
C VAL A 202 -5.42 3.97 -16.36
N GLY A 203 -4.24 3.40 -16.68
CA GLY A 203 -3.79 3.13 -18.04
C GLY A 203 -3.77 1.63 -18.35
N PHE A 204 -4.20 1.25 -19.54
CA PHE A 204 -4.30 -0.14 -19.95
C PHE A 204 -3.29 -0.48 -21.04
N TYR A 205 -2.34 -1.37 -20.73
CA TYR A 205 -1.25 -1.74 -21.62
C TYR A 205 -1.21 -3.24 -21.89
N PRO A 206 -2.16 -3.79 -22.69
CA PRO A 206 -2.29 -5.23 -22.90
C PRO A 206 -1.10 -5.86 -23.61
N SER A 207 -0.49 -5.17 -24.58
CA SER A 207 0.72 -5.65 -25.29
C SER A 207 1.93 -5.80 -24.38
N SER A 208 2.02 -4.98 -23.32
CA SER A 208 3.09 -5.03 -22.31
C SER A 208 2.70 -5.77 -21.04
N ASN A 209 1.46 -6.28 -20.98
CA ASN A 209 0.88 -7.06 -19.90
C ASN A 209 0.97 -6.37 -18.54
N PHE A 210 0.51 -5.12 -18.45
CA PHE A 210 0.37 -4.39 -17.19
C PHE A 210 -0.77 -3.37 -17.22
N VAL A 211 -1.20 -2.96 -16.03
CA VAL A 211 -2.06 -1.82 -15.78
C VAL A 211 -1.26 -0.76 -15.04
N HIS A 212 -1.30 0.47 -15.50
CA HIS A 212 -0.81 1.64 -14.80
C HIS A 212 -1.85 2.14 -13.81
N VAL A 213 -1.46 2.43 -12.59
CA VAL A 213 -2.30 3.13 -11.61
C VAL A 213 -1.51 4.28 -10.98
N ASP A 214 -2.20 5.40 -10.71
CA ASP A 214 -1.61 6.57 -10.07
C ASP A 214 -2.61 7.30 -9.15
N VAL A 215 -2.11 8.19 -8.30
CA VAL A 215 -2.90 9.00 -7.37
C VAL A 215 -3.12 10.43 -7.85
N GLY A 216 -3.01 10.67 -9.15
CA GLY A 216 -3.31 11.94 -9.78
C GLY A 216 -4.82 12.13 -10.02
N ARG A 217 -5.18 13.03 -10.93
CA ARG A 217 -6.58 13.19 -11.33
C ARG A 217 -7.14 11.91 -11.94
N VAL A 218 -8.42 11.62 -11.71
CA VAL A 218 -9.12 10.49 -12.33
C VAL A 218 -9.14 10.64 -13.85
N ARG A 219 -8.60 9.66 -14.56
CA ARG A 219 -8.57 9.57 -16.03
C ARG A 219 -8.29 8.13 -16.47
N TYR A 220 -8.67 7.78 -17.68
CA TYR A 220 -8.53 6.44 -18.24
C TYR A 220 -7.99 6.53 -19.67
N TRP A 221 -7.08 5.59 -20.06
CA TRP A 221 -6.52 5.49 -21.42
C TRP A 221 -6.03 4.09 -21.77
#